data_4a8d811389dca84ce2baa4d53567e4c8
#
_entry.id   4a8d811389dca84ce2baa4d53567e4c8
#
_cell.length_a   1.000
_cell.length_b   1.000
_cell.length_c   1.000
_cell.angle_alpha   90.00
_cell.angle_beta   90.00
_cell.angle_gamma   90.00
#
_symmetry.space_group_name_H-M   'P 1'
#
loop_
_entity.id
_entity.type
_entity.pdbx_description
1 polymer ?
#
loop_
_entity_poly.entity_id
_entity_poly.type
_entity_poly.pdbx_seq_one_letter_code
_entity_poly.pdbx_strand_id
1 'polypeptide(L)'
;MKVYQGHSASPGLVLGQVSRVERRTESFRPGPFSPEREQRLLDNAVKTAQTELDSMAERSGPTEQAIFLFQSMMLEDEGFMNEVRFQIKAGIGAAEAMDRVGHRYADQLANMEDNAYMQLRSVDILDAASRVVNILANRPRVWLALDHPVILAAEMLMPSDLFLSLIHI
;
A
#
# COMPACT_ATOMS: atom_id res chain seq x y z
N MET A 1 -24.01 -2.53 24.52
CA MET A 1 -22.70 -3.16 24.30
C MET A 1 -22.64 -3.61 22.86
N LYS A 2 -21.65 -3.16 22.07
CA LYS A 2 -21.48 -3.66 20.69
C LYS A 2 -20.67 -4.95 20.75
N VAL A 3 -21.17 -5.99 20.13
CA VAL A 3 -20.50 -7.30 20.04
C VAL A 3 -19.97 -7.43 18.61
N TYR A 4 -18.71 -7.76 18.47
CA TYR A 4 -18.05 -8.02 17.19
C TYR A 4 -17.71 -9.51 17.11
N GLN A 5 -17.98 -10.12 15.96
CA GLN A 5 -17.50 -11.46 15.65
C GLN A 5 -16.14 -11.36 14.95
N GLY A 6 -15.20 -12.22 15.31
CA GLY A 6 -13.87 -12.27 14.73
C GLY A 6 -13.31 -13.69 14.70
N HIS A 7 -12.24 -13.89 13.94
CA HIS A 7 -11.50 -15.14 13.87
C HIS A 7 -10.16 -14.97 14.59
N SER A 8 -9.83 -15.93 15.46
CA SER A 8 -8.53 -15.98 16.11
C SER A 8 -7.48 -16.52 15.13
N ALA A 9 -6.47 -15.70 14.79
CA ALA A 9 -5.35 -16.10 13.96
C ALA A 9 -4.23 -16.81 14.76
N SER A 10 -4.12 -16.51 16.07
CA SER A 10 -3.23 -17.21 16.99
C SER A 10 -3.87 -17.32 18.38
N PRO A 11 -3.61 -18.41 19.13
CA PRO A 11 -4.11 -18.53 20.50
C PRO A 11 -3.32 -17.64 21.43
N GLY A 12 -3.98 -17.13 22.46
CA GLY A 12 -3.32 -16.38 23.52
C GLY A 12 -4.19 -15.30 24.11
N LEU A 13 -3.68 -14.70 25.18
CA LEU A 13 -4.23 -13.53 25.84
C LEU A 13 -3.11 -12.52 26.00
N VAL A 14 -3.35 -11.27 25.60
CA VAL A 14 -2.40 -10.18 25.76
C VAL A 14 -3.08 -9.00 26.45
N LEU A 15 -2.36 -8.35 27.32
CA LEU A 15 -2.80 -7.13 28.00
C LEU A 15 -1.82 -6.01 27.68
N GLY A 16 -2.32 -4.87 27.18
CA GLY A 16 -1.46 -3.75 26.81
C GLY A 16 -2.26 -2.53 26.37
N GLN A 17 -1.56 -1.45 26.09
CA GLN A 17 -2.15 -0.25 25.53
C GLN A 17 -2.58 -0.50 24.06
N VAL A 18 -3.78 -0.05 23.70
CA VAL A 18 -4.28 -0.15 22.33
C VAL A 18 -3.88 1.10 21.55
N SER A 19 -3.22 0.92 20.43
CA SER A 19 -2.96 1.96 19.42
C SER A 19 -3.81 1.68 18.19
N ARG A 20 -4.66 2.63 17.80
CA ARG A 20 -5.53 2.51 16.62
C ARG A 20 -4.84 3.10 15.40
N VAL A 21 -4.71 2.28 14.36
CA VAL A 21 -4.20 2.70 13.06
C VAL A 21 -5.39 3.11 12.20
N GLU A 22 -5.53 4.40 11.93
CA GLU A 22 -6.57 4.91 11.05
C GLU A 22 -5.98 5.22 9.67
N ARG A 23 -6.52 4.60 8.63
CA ARG A 23 -6.24 5.01 7.26
C ARG A 23 -7.05 6.26 6.95
N ARG A 24 -6.37 7.31 6.55
CA ARG A 24 -7.04 8.52 6.07
C ARG A 24 -7.64 8.23 4.70
N THR A 25 -8.91 8.57 4.53
CA THR A 25 -9.51 8.67 3.19
C THR A 25 -8.70 9.68 2.38
N GLU A 26 -8.20 9.26 1.22
CA GLU A 26 -7.40 10.13 0.38
C GLU A 26 -8.26 11.29 -0.14
N SER A 27 -7.82 12.51 0.13
CA SER A 27 -8.37 13.72 -0.47
C SER A 27 -7.34 14.28 -1.44
N PHE A 28 -7.66 14.23 -2.72
CA PHE A 28 -6.79 14.74 -3.76
C PHE A 28 -7.08 16.22 -4.05
N ARG A 29 -6.03 16.97 -4.38
CA ARG A 29 -6.22 18.38 -4.77
C ARG A 29 -6.92 18.43 -6.12
N PRO A 30 -7.92 19.31 -6.28
CA PRO A 30 -8.53 19.52 -7.59
C PRO A 30 -7.53 20.19 -8.55
N GLY A 31 -7.63 19.81 -9.87
CA GLY A 31 -6.83 20.42 -10.94
C GLY A 31 -7.11 21.91 -11.18
N PRO A 32 -6.49 22.51 -12.20
CA PRO A 32 -5.84 21.86 -13.35
C PRO A 32 -4.40 21.40 -13.09
N PHE A 33 -4.03 20.26 -13.70
CA PHE A 33 -2.69 19.69 -13.63
C PHE A 33 -2.02 19.75 -15.00
N SER A 34 -0.68 19.97 -15.04
CA SER A 34 0.10 19.77 -16.26
C SER A 34 0.44 18.28 -16.39
N PRO A 35 -0.03 17.59 -17.45
CA PRO A 35 0.25 16.18 -17.65
C PRO A 35 1.75 15.85 -17.63
N GLU A 36 2.58 16.71 -18.23
CA GLU A 36 4.03 16.50 -18.31
C GLU A 36 4.70 16.62 -16.94
N ARG A 37 4.19 17.52 -16.08
CA ARG A 37 4.67 17.65 -14.70
C ARG A 37 4.26 16.44 -13.87
N GLU A 38 3.00 16.06 -13.93
CA GLU A 38 2.45 14.93 -13.18
C GLU A 38 3.13 13.62 -13.58
N GLN A 39 3.42 13.45 -14.89
CA GLN A 39 4.17 12.30 -15.38
C GLN A 39 5.57 12.20 -14.76
N ARG A 40 6.32 13.32 -14.73
CA ARG A 40 7.65 13.35 -14.08
C ARG A 40 7.57 13.08 -12.59
N LEU A 41 6.56 13.59 -11.91
CA LEU A 41 6.34 13.31 -10.49
C LEU A 41 6.05 11.83 -10.26
N LEU A 42 5.20 11.22 -11.10
CA LEU A 42 4.92 9.80 -11.07
C LEU A 42 6.18 8.96 -11.25
N ASP A 43 6.96 9.22 -12.31
CA ASP A 43 8.16 8.43 -12.64
C ASP A 43 9.19 8.48 -11.49
N ASN A 44 9.38 9.66 -10.87
CA ASN A 44 10.25 9.79 -9.71
C ASN A 44 9.71 9.05 -8.48
N ALA A 45 8.40 9.14 -8.23
CA ALA A 45 7.77 8.49 -7.09
C ALA A 45 7.80 6.96 -7.21
N VAL A 46 7.57 6.44 -8.41
CA VAL A 46 7.67 5.00 -8.71
C VAL A 46 9.09 4.50 -8.47
N LYS A 47 10.11 5.20 -9.00
CA LYS A 47 11.51 4.84 -8.78
C LYS A 47 11.88 4.83 -7.30
N THR A 48 11.42 5.81 -6.53
CA THR A 48 11.63 5.87 -5.08
C THR A 48 10.96 4.68 -4.40
N ALA A 49 9.69 4.40 -4.75
CA ALA A 49 8.94 3.27 -4.19
C ALA A 49 9.62 1.92 -4.47
N GLN A 50 10.14 1.71 -5.68
CA GLN A 50 10.88 0.51 -6.04
C GLN A 50 12.16 0.36 -5.21
N THR A 51 12.94 1.44 -5.07
CA THR A 51 14.15 1.41 -4.23
C THR A 51 13.83 1.04 -2.77
N GLU A 52 12.73 1.55 -2.22
CA GLU A 52 12.28 1.19 -0.89
C GLU A 52 11.86 -0.29 -0.81
N LEU A 53 11.09 -0.78 -1.79
CA LEU A 53 10.63 -2.17 -1.86
C LEU A 53 11.80 -3.15 -1.98
N ASP A 54 12.78 -2.85 -2.82
CA ASP A 54 13.98 -3.67 -2.99
C ASP A 54 14.79 -3.74 -1.68
N SER A 55 14.97 -2.60 -1.01
CA SER A 55 15.61 -2.57 0.31
C SER A 55 14.83 -3.35 1.38
N MET A 56 13.50 -3.34 1.33
CA MET A 56 12.67 -4.15 2.22
C MET A 56 12.80 -5.65 1.89
N ALA A 57 12.81 -6.01 0.62
CA ALA A 57 13.00 -7.39 0.16
C ALA A 57 14.35 -7.97 0.61
N GLU A 58 15.43 -7.20 0.53
CA GLU A 58 16.78 -7.61 0.97
C GLU A 58 16.87 -7.87 2.49
N ARG A 59 16.04 -7.18 3.28
CA ARG A 59 16.03 -7.25 4.75
C ARG A 59 14.99 -8.21 5.30
N SER A 60 14.24 -8.87 4.43
CA SER A 60 13.08 -9.72 4.78
C SER A 60 13.44 -11.19 4.73
N GLY A 61 12.64 -12.00 5.44
CA GLY A 61 12.61 -13.45 5.25
C GLY A 61 12.01 -13.83 3.89
N PRO A 62 12.15 -15.11 3.47
CA PRO A 62 11.72 -15.53 2.12
C PRO A 62 10.26 -15.26 1.78
N THR A 63 9.37 -15.32 2.77
CA THR A 63 7.93 -15.10 2.58
C THR A 63 7.62 -13.63 2.31
N GLU A 64 8.14 -12.75 3.14
CA GLU A 64 7.96 -11.31 3.04
C GLU A 64 8.69 -10.75 1.81
N GLN A 65 9.86 -11.29 1.49
CA GLN A 65 10.64 -10.96 0.29
C GLN A 65 9.79 -11.14 -0.97
N ALA A 66 9.07 -12.27 -1.09
CA ALA A 66 8.22 -12.54 -2.24
C ALA A 66 7.08 -11.51 -2.39
N ILE A 67 6.57 -10.97 -1.27
CA ILE A 67 5.55 -9.91 -1.28
C ILE A 67 6.14 -8.61 -1.85
N PHE A 68 7.30 -8.17 -1.35
CA PHE A 68 7.91 -6.92 -1.79
C PHE A 68 8.40 -6.97 -3.24
N LEU A 69 8.93 -8.13 -3.68
CA LEU A 69 9.28 -8.34 -5.08
C LEU A 69 8.05 -8.29 -5.98
N PHE A 70 6.93 -8.88 -5.57
CA PHE A 70 5.68 -8.77 -6.33
C PHE A 70 5.21 -7.31 -6.43
N GLN A 71 5.27 -6.55 -5.34
CA GLN A 71 4.92 -5.13 -5.34
C GLN A 71 5.83 -4.31 -6.28
N SER A 72 7.14 -4.59 -6.28
CA SER A 72 8.10 -3.94 -7.20
C SER A 72 7.77 -4.26 -8.66
N MET A 73 7.52 -5.54 -8.98
CA MET A 73 7.12 -5.98 -10.33
C MET A 73 5.81 -5.32 -10.80
N MET A 74 4.83 -5.14 -9.92
CA MET A 74 3.59 -4.45 -10.26
C MET A 74 3.82 -3.00 -10.68
N LEU A 75 4.77 -2.32 -10.05
CA LEU A 75 5.14 -0.96 -10.43
C LEU A 75 5.96 -0.89 -11.73
N GLU A 76 6.43 -2.02 -12.24
CA GLU A 76 7.08 -2.16 -13.56
C GLU A 76 6.11 -2.61 -14.66
N ASP A 77 4.93 -3.12 -14.29
CA ASP A 77 3.96 -3.63 -15.25
C ASP A 77 3.48 -2.52 -16.19
N GLU A 78 3.73 -2.71 -17.49
CA GLU A 78 3.38 -1.73 -18.52
C GLU A 78 1.87 -1.50 -18.60
N GLY A 79 1.05 -2.51 -18.42
CA GLY A 79 -0.41 -2.40 -18.46
C GLY A 79 -0.92 -1.50 -17.36
N PHE A 80 -0.49 -1.77 -16.12
CA PHE A 80 -0.81 -0.99 -14.95
C PHE A 80 -0.35 0.46 -15.10
N MET A 81 0.92 0.68 -15.42
CA MET A 81 1.52 2.01 -15.51
C MET A 81 0.99 2.83 -16.69
N ASN A 82 0.70 2.21 -17.84
CA ASN A 82 0.10 2.91 -18.98
C ASN A 82 -1.29 3.42 -18.65
N GLU A 83 -2.05 2.71 -17.84
CA GLU A 83 -3.35 3.17 -17.42
C GLU A 83 -3.28 4.36 -16.46
N VAL A 84 -2.34 4.35 -15.51
CA VAL A 84 -2.07 5.52 -14.66
C VAL A 84 -1.70 6.73 -15.53
N ARG A 85 -0.79 6.53 -16.51
CA ARG A 85 -0.37 7.59 -17.45
C ARG A 85 -1.52 8.09 -18.33
N PHE A 86 -2.43 7.21 -18.72
CA PHE A 86 -3.62 7.58 -19.47
C PHE A 86 -4.52 8.55 -18.67
N GLN A 87 -4.75 8.27 -17.39
CA GLN A 87 -5.54 9.16 -16.53
C GLN A 87 -4.85 10.51 -16.32
N ILE A 88 -3.52 10.52 -16.18
CA ILE A 88 -2.75 11.77 -16.09
C ILE A 88 -2.91 12.61 -17.36
N LYS A 89 -2.84 11.98 -18.55
CA LYS A 89 -3.10 12.67 -19.83
C LYS A 89 -4.51 13.23 -19.93
N ALA A 90 -5.48 12.63 -19.24
CA ALA A 90 -6.85 13.13 -19.13
C ALA A 90 -7.01 14.27 -18.10
N GLY A 91 -5.91 14.75 -17.49
CA GLY A 91 -5.92 15.90 -16.59
C GLY A 91 -6.11 15.54 -15.10
N ILE A 92 -5.98 14.24 -14.73
CA ILE A 92 -6.04 13.78 -13.34
C ILE A 92 -4.63 13.90 -12.74
N GLY A 93 -4.52 14.32 -11.47
CA GLY A 93 -3.26 14.37 -10.77
C GLY A 93 -2.65 12.97 -10.56
N ALA A 94 -1.31 12.88 -10.54
CA ALA A 94 -0.60 11.60 -10.48
C ALA A 94 -0.99 10.75 -9.26
N ALA A 95 -1.16 11.37 -8.09
CA ALA A 95 -1.55 10.66 -6.87
C ALA A 95 -2.96 10.05 -6.99
N GLU A 96 -3.92 10.82 -7.51
CA GLU A 96 -5.29 10.35 -7.71
C GLU A 96 -5.38 9.29 -8.81
N ALA A 97 -4.61 9.44 -9.90
CA ALA A 97 -4.54 8.46 -10.97
C ALA A 97 -3.99 7.11 -10.46
N MET A 98 -2.91 7.13 -9.67
CA MET A 98 -2.32 5.94 -9.06
C MET A 98 -3.30 5.27 -8.10
N ASP A 99 -3.97 6.04 -7.25
CA ASP A 99 -4.95 5.52 -6.29
C ASP A 99 -6.12 4.83 -6.99
N ARG A 100 -6.74 5.49 -7.98
CA ARG A 100 -7.87 4.94 -8.75
C ARG A 100 -7.51 3.65 -9.49
N VAL A 101 -6.36 3.63 -10.14
CA VAL A 101 -5.91 2.45 -10.89
C VAL A 101 -5.55 1.32 -9.93
N GLY A 102 -4.86 1.62 -8.82
CA GLY A 102 -4.52 0.66 -7.77
C GLY A 102 -5.75 -0.03 -7.21
N HIS A 103 -6.77 0.74 -6.82
CA HIS A 103 -8.03 0.18 -6.32
C HIS A 103 -8.72 -0.69 -7.36
N ARG A 104 -8.81 -0.25 -8.62
CA ARG A 104 -9.46 -1.02 -9.67
C ARG A 104 -8.76 -2.36 -9.94
N TYR A 105 -7.42 -2.38 -10.00
CA TYR A 105 -6.68 -3.64 -10.20
C TYR A 105 -6.80 -4.56 -8.99
N ALA A 106 -6.78 -4.01 -7.78
CA ALA A 106 -7.02 -4.77 -6.56
C ALA A 106 -8.42 -5.39 -6.54
N ASP A 107 -9.45 -4.62 -6.90
CA ASP A 107 -10.83 -5.12 -6.99
C ASP A 107 -10.96 -6.22 -8.04
N GLN A 108 -10.30 -6.09 -9.21
CA GLN A 108 -10.29 -7.13 -10.23
C GLN A 108 -9.70 -8.44 -9.69
N LEU A 109 -8.57 -8.38 -8.98
CA LEU A 109 -7.96 -9.56 -8.37
C LEU A 109 -8.80 -10.13 -7.23
N ALA A 110 -9.35 -9.30 -6.36
CA ALA A 110 -10.20 -9.72 -5.24
C ALA A 110 -11.45 -10.46 -5.70
N ASN A 111 -11.97 -10.13 -6.90
CA ASN A 111 -13.17 -10.73 -7.48
C ASN A 111 -12.86 -11.86 -8.49
N MET A 112 -11.62 -12.33 -8.61
CA MET A 112 -11.28 -13.48 -9.44
C MET A 112 -11.88 -14.75 -8.86
N GLU A 113 -12.83 -15.35 -9.56
CA GLU A 113 -13.40 -16.65 -9.19
C GLU A 113 -12.32 -17.75 -9.31
N ASP A 114 -12.36 -18.70 -8.39
CA ASP A 114 -11.49 -19.88 -8.35
C ASP A 114 -9.96 -19.63 -8.24
N ASN A 115 -9.54 -18.44 -7.84
CA ASN A 115 -8.13 -18.12 -7.66
C ASN A 115 -7.82 -17.41 -6.33
N ALA A 116 -7.91 -18.16 -5.24
CA ALA A 116 -7.64 -17.65 -3.88
C ALA A 116 -6.25 -17.00 -3.73
N TYR A 117 -5.25 -17.47 -4.49
CA TYR A 117 -3.91 -16.87 -4.48
C TYR A 117 -3.93 -15.45 -5.04
N MET A 118 -4.60 -15.23 -6.17
CA MET A 118 -4.70 -13.89 -6.76
C MET A 118 -5.59 -12.95 -5.92
N GLN A 119 -6.63 -13.48 -5.28
CA GLN A 119 -7.42 -12.69 -4.34
C GLN A 119 -6.58 -12.14 -3.19
N LEU A 120 -5.66 -12.94 -2.63
CA LEU A 120 -4.72 -12.48 -1.59
C LEU A 120 -3.76 -11.40 -2.10
N ARG A 121 -3.38 -11.42 -3.38
CA ARG A 121 -2.50 -10.41 -4.00
C ARG A 121 -3.16 -9.05 -4.20
N SER A 122 -4.48 -8.95 -4.09
CA SER A 122 -5.19 -7.66 -4.17
C SER A 122 -4.69 -6.66 -3.13
N VAL A 123 -4.38 -7.12 -1.93
CA VAL A 123 -3.85 -6.28 -0.85
C VAL A 123 -2.43 -5.78 -1.17
N ASP A 124 -1.61 -6.61 -1.82
CA ASP A 124 -0.24 -6.25 -2.22
C ASP A 124 -0.25 -5.11 -3.27
N ILE A 125 -1.24 -5.12 -4.20
CA ILE A 125 -1.41 -4.03 -5.16
C ILE A 125 -1.79 -2.72 -4.46
N LEU A 126 -2.73 -2.77 -3.52
CA LEU A 126 -3.12 -1.60 -2.74
C LEU A 126 -1.94 -1.04 -1.94
N ASP A 127 -1.10 -1.90 -1.37
CA ASP A 127 0.08 -1.47 -0.61
C ASP A 127 1.11 -0.78 -1.52
N ALA A 128 1.40 -1.36 -2.69
CA ALA A 128 2.29 -0.76 -3.69
C ALA A 128 1.78 0.61 -4.19
N ALA A 129 0.50 0.69 -4.56
CA ALA A 129 -0.13 1.93 -5.02
C ALA A 129 -0.13 2.99 -3.92
N SER A 130 -0.52 2.64 -2.69
CA SER A 130 -0.52 3.55 -1.55
C SER A 130 0.88 4.08 -1.23
N ARG A 131 1.94 3.28 -1.46
CA ARG A 131 3.32 3.71 -1.30
C ARG A 131 3.63 4.87 -2.25
N VAL A 132 3.32 4.71 -3.54
CA VAL A 132 3.54 5.75 -4.55
C VAL A 132 2.71 7.01 -4.25
N VAL A 133 1.44 6.84 -3.86
CA VAL A 133 0.54 7.94 -3.47
C VAL A 133 1.12 8.74 -2.29
N ASN A 134 1.65 8.08 -1.27
CA ASN A 134 2.26 8.74 -0.11
C ASN A 134 3.52 9.53 -0.50
N ILE A 135 4.36 8.98 -1.38
CA ILE A 135 5.54 9.68 -1.89
C ILE A 135 5.11 10.94 -2.68
N LEU A 136 4.12 10.80 -3.59
CA LEU A 136 3.58 11.92 -4.38
C LEU A 136 2.96 13.02 -3.50
N ALA A 137 2.31 12.62 -2.41
CA ALA A 137 1.70 13.53 -1.45
C ALA A 137 2.71 14.13 -0.46
N ASN A 138 4.00 13.76 -0.55
CA ASN A 138 5.04 14.12 0.42
C ASN A 138 4.62 13.82 1.86
N ARG A 139 3.95 12.68 2.04
CA ARG A 139 3.52 12.22 3.37
C ARG A 139 4.55 11.22 3.87
N PRO A 140 5.21 11.50 4.99
CA PRO A 140 5.99 10.48 5.63
C PRO A 140 5.05 9.31 5.95
N ARG A 141 5.44 8.09 5.62
CA ARG A 141 4.80 6.93 6.22
C ARG A 141 4.97 7.13 7.72
N VAL A 142 3.86 7.30 8.42
CA VAL A 142 3.88 7.31 9.87
C VAL A 142 4.18 5.87 10.29
N TRP A 143 5.47 5.59 10.40
CA TRP A 143 5.91 4.41 11.11
C TRP A 143 5.36 4.56 12.50
N LEU A 144 4.68 3.58 12.98
CA LEU A 144 4.44 3.44 14.39
C LEU A 144 5.82 3.25 15.03
N ALA A 145 6.53 4.36 15.25
CA ALA A 145 7.70 4.37 16.10
C ALA A 145 7.19 4.10 17.52
N LEU A 146 6.91 2.82 17.77
CA LEU A 146 6.43 2.34 19.03
C LEU A 146 7.68 2.12 19.88
N ASP A 147 7.92 3.01 20.80
CA ASP A 147 8.99 2.94 21.81
C ASP A 147 8.64 1.96 22.94
N HIS A 148 7.44 1.38 22.91
CA HIS A 148 6.95 0.39 23.87
C HIS A 148 5.97 -0.58 23.21
N PRO A 149 5.78 -1.80 23.77
CA PRO A 149 4.82 -2.77 23.24
C PRO A 149 3.38 -2.26 23.31
N VAL A 150 2.65 -2.35 22.20
CA VAL A 150 1.23 -1.97 22.10
C VAL A 150 0.42 -3.05 21.38
N ILE A 151 -0.89 -3.03 21.57
CA ILE A 151 -1.85 -3.79 20.80
C ILE A 151 -2.30 -2.90 19.64
N LEU A 152 -1.95 -3.28 18.39
CA LEU A 152 -2.42 -2.57 17.20
C LEU A 152 -3.85 -2.98 16.86
N ALA A 153 -4.72 -2.00 16.70
CA ALA A 153 -6.08 -2.18 16.19
C ALA A 153 -6.24 -1.41 14.88
N ALA A 154 -6.63 -2.09 13.82
CA ALA A 154 -6.83 -1.51 12.49
C ALA A 154 -7.97 -2.21 11.77
N GLU A 155 -8.63 -1.52 10.84
CA GLU A 155 -9.57 -2.17 9.92
C GLU A 155 -8.82 -3.07 8.93
N MET A 156 -7.63 -2.63 8.50
CA MET A 156 -6.73 -3.39 7.65
C MET A 156 -5.28 -2.95 7.92
N LEU A 157 -4.38 -3.91 8.04
CA LEU A 157 -2.93 -3.71 8.04
C LEU A 157 -2.38 -4.19 6.70
N MET A 158 -1.53 -3.38 6.08
CA MET A 158 -0.82 -3.78 4.86
C MET A 158 0.45 -4.56 5.21
N PRO A 159 0.96 -5.40 4.30
CA PRO A 159 2.20 -6.14 4.53
C PRO A 159 3.36 -5.25 4.97
N SER A 160 3.49 -4.08 4.36
CA SER A 160 4.52 -3.12 4.71
C SER A 160 4.35 -2.48 6.10
N ASP A 161 3.12 -2.33 6.60
CA ASP A 161 2.86 -1.80 7.94
C ASP A 161 3.38 -2.79 9.01
N LEU A 162 3.18 -4.09 8.78
CA LEU A 162 3.65 -5.15 9.66
C LEU A 162 5.17 -5.27 9.66
N PHE A 163 5.78 -5.30 8.46
CA PHE A 163 7.22 -5.44 8.31
C PHE A 163 7.99 -4.35 9.06
N LEU A 164 7.54 -3.14 8.99
CA LEU A 164 8.23 -2.00 9.58
C LEU A 164 7.96 -1.84 11.08
N SER A 165 6.84 -2.34 11.58
CA SER A 165 6.61 -2.44 13.02
C SER A 165 7.49 -3.51 13.69
N LEU A 166 7.87 -4.56 12.97
CA LEU A 166 8.67 -5.66 13.49
C LEU A 166 10.18 -5.38 13.47
N ILE A 167 10.67 -4.46 12.64
CA ILE A 167 12.11 -4.13 12.57
C ILE A 167 12.58 -3.31 13.79
N HIS A 168 11.68 -2.72 14.53
CA HIS A 168 12.00 -1.91 15.72
C HIS A 168 11.84 -2.68 17.04
N ILE A 169 11.59 -4.00 17.00
CA ILE A 169 11.69 -4.90 18.14
C ILE A 169 13.03 -5.63 18.04
#